data_c80a1c84c2703a53a915d1e206f620de
#
_entry.id   c80a1c84c2703a53a915d1e206f620de
#
_cell.length_a   1.000
_cell.length_b   1.000
_cell.length_c   1.000
_cell.angle_alpha   90.00
_cell.angle_beta   90.00
_cell.angle_gamma   90.00
#
_symmetry.space_group_name_H-M   'P 1'
#
loop_
_entity.id
_entity.type
_entity.pdbx_description
1 polymer ?
#
loop_
_entity_poly.entity_id
_entity_poly.type
_entity_poly.pdbx_seq_one_letter_code
_entity_poly.pdbx_strand_id
1 'polypeptide(L)'
;PLYSSAASDVYKRQQRPGIISNETNDHPQAFLWIPSDCTQVKAVIIGNHNMTEETLFENSLFRERLSETGIALIWITPGWDQRWDITTGCQEAFEKMMEDFANVSGYSELKYAPIVPLGHSAMATYPWNFAAWNPDRTLAIISLHGDAPRTNLTGYGRDNMEWGKRTIDGIPGLLIEGEYEWWEDRVNPALAFRMMYPKSCVSFLCDTGRGHFDIADRTAGYIALF
;
A
#
# COMPACT_ATOMS: atom_id res chain seq x y z
N PRO A 1 1.07 17.65 -29.75
CA PRO A 1 0.52 17.22 -28.50
C PRO A 1 -0.63 16.27 -28.76
N LEU A 2 -0.34 14.99 -28.68
CA LEU A 2 -1.36 13.94 -28.78
C LEU A 2 -1.83 13.67 -27.34
N TYR A 3 -2.77 14.45 -26.87
CA TYR A 3 -3.65 14.00 -25.80
C TYR A 3 -4.59 12.97 -26.42
N SER A 4 -4.21 11.72 -26.32
CA SER A 4 -5.11 10.60 -26.48
C SER A 4 -6.28 10.82 -25.52
N SER A 5 -7.49 10.73 -26.03
CA SER A 5 -8.72 10.65 -25.27
C SER A 5 -8.79 9.30 -24.53
N ALA A 6 -7.86 9.05 -23.63
CA ALA A 6 -8.05 8.07 -22.58
C ALA A 6 -9.10 8.68 -21.65
N ALA A 7 -10.20 8.00 -21.52
CA ALA A 7 -11.33 8.32 -20.67
C ALA A 7 -10.87 8.94 -19.35
N SER A 8 -11.56 9.98 -18.95
CA SER A 8 -11.24 10.84 -17.83
C SER A 8 -11.03 10.04 -16.56
N ASP A 9 -9.79 9.72 -16.25
CA ASP A 9 -9.39 9.24 -14.92
C ASP A 9 -9.90 10.25 -13.90
N VAL A 10 -10.77 9.84 -13.02
CA VAL A 10 -11.37 10.75 -12.04
C VAL A 10 -10.40 10.88 -10.86
N TYR A 11 -9.49 11.86 -10.95
CA TYR A 11 -8.67 12.25 -9.82
C TYR A 11 -9.47 13.11 -8.85
N LYS A 12 -9.66 12.63 -7.63
CA LYS A 12 -10.26 13.39 -6.53
C LYS A 12 -9.18 13.63 -5.47
N ARG A 13 -8.95 14.90 -5.17
CA ARG A 13 -7.97 15.36 -4.18
C ARG A 13 -8.67 15.68 -2.86
N GLN A 14 -8.08 15.25 -1.76
CA GLN A 14 -8.51 15.60 -0.40
C GLN A 14 -7.31 16.05 0.44
N GLN A 15 -7.41 17.22 1.06
CA GLN A 15 -6.44 17.70 2.03
C GLN A 15 -6.83 17.20 3.43
N ARG A 16 -5.84 16.80 4.22
CA ARG A 16 -6.02 16.27 5.58
C ARG A 16 -5.49 17.23 6.63
N PRO A 17 -6.23 18.28 7.06
CA PRO A 17 -5.76 19.33 7.97
C PRO A 17 -5.60 18.82 9.38
N GLY A 18 -5.67 17.71 9.83
CA GLY A 18 -5.45 17.21 11.21
C GLY A 18 -4.23 16.31 11.34
N ILE A 19 -3.61 15.92 10.24
CA ILE A 19 -2.45 15.03 10.24
C ILE A 19 -1.25 15.78 9.70
N ILE A 20 -0.11 15.61 10.37
CA ILE A 20 1.18 16.08 9.91
C ILE A 20 2.02 14.87 9.52
N SER A 21 2.54 14.86 8.30
CA SER A 21 3.48 13.83 7.85
C SER A 21 4.71 13.81 8.74
N ASN A 22 5.09 12.63 9.22
CA ASN A 22 6.32 12.47 9.98
C ASN A 22 7.58 12.46 9.10
N GLU A 23 7.42 12.51 7.79
CA GLU A 23 8.49 12.59 6.80
C GLU A 23 8.85 14.03 6.45
N THR A 24 7.84 14.88 6.23
CA THR A 24 8.03 16.24 5.70
C THR A 24 7.54 17.36 6.61
N ASN A 25 6.87 17.05 7.71
CA ASN A 25 6.13 18.01 8.55
C ASN A 25 5.06 18.82 7.80
N ASP A 26 4.52 18.29 6.71
CA ASP A 26 3.47 18.90 5.93
C ASP A 26 2.15 18.10 6.01
N HIS A 27 1.06 18.68 5.55
CA HIS A 27 -0.25 18.03 5.54
C HIS A 27 -0.39 17.08 4.35
N PRO A 28 -0.60 15.76 4.57
CA PRO A 28 -0.83 14.81 3.50
C PRO A 28 -2.07 15.15 2.67
N GLN A 29 -1.96 14.86 1.39
CA GLN A 29 -3.05 14.91 0.42
C GLN A 29 -3.27 13.52 -0.14
N ALA A 30 -4.50 13.12 -0.29
CA ALA A 30 -4.85 11.85 -0.87
C ALA A 30 -5.48 12.03 -2.25
N PHE A 31 -5.07 11.21 -3.21
CA PHE A 31 -5.54 11.21 -4.59
C PHE A 31 -6.17 9.86 -4.90
N LEU A 32 -7.43 9.89 -5.31
CA LEU A 32 -8.19 8.71 -5.70
C LEU A 32 -8.20 8.57 -7.22
N TRP A 33 -7.81 7.43 -7.73
CA TRP A 33 -8.03 6.98 -9.10
C TRP A 33 -9.02 5.82 -9.12
N ILE A 34 -10.02 5.90 -9.99
CA ILE A 34 -10.99 4.83 -10.25
C ILE A 34 -10.96 4.55 -11.76
N PRO A 35 -10.93 3.27 -12.19
CA PRO A 35 -11.02 2.94 -13.61
C PRO A 35 -12.26 3.57 -14.26
N SER A 36 -12.12 4.09 -15.50
CA SER A 36 -13.17 4.87 -16.17
C SER A 36 -14.49 4.13 -16.37
N ASP A 37 -14.42 2.83 -16.59
CA ASP A 37 -15.58 1.93 -16.85
C ASP A 37 -15.99 1.15 -15.60
N CYS A 38 -15.40 1.48 -14.46
CA CYS A 38 -15.73 0.84 -13.19
C CYS A 38 -17.15 1.23 -12.77
N THR A 39 -18.02 0.25 -12.65
CA THR A 39 -19.39 0.46 -12.15
C THR A 39 -19.49 0.24 -10.64
N GLN A 40 -18.53 -0.48 -10.06
CA GLN A 40 -18.45 -0.76 -8.64
C GLN A 40 -16.98 -1.01 -8.26
N VAL A 41 -16.48 -0.29 -7.26
CA VAL A 41 -15.14 -0.51 -6.71
C VAL A 41 -15.18 -1.73 -5.80
N LYS A 42 -14.39 -2.77 -6.15
CA LYS A 42 -14.35 -4.03 -5.39
C LYS A 42 -13.29 -4.04 -4.30
N ALA A 43 -12.20 -3.31 -4.50
CA ALA A 43 -11.13 -3.13 -3.52
C ALA A 43 -10.35 -1.85 -3.82
N VAL A 44 -9.51 -1.43 -2.88
CA VAL A 44 -8.65 -0.24 -3.05
C VAL A 44 -7.22 -0.59 -2.65
N ILE A 45 -6.26 -0.32 -3.54
CA ILE A 45 -4.84 -0.33 -3.17
C ILE A 45 -4.48 1.05 -2.65
N ILE A 46 -3.87 1.12 -1.47
CA ILE A 46 -3.48 2.38 -0.84
C ILE A 46 -1.98 2.43 -0.65
N GLY A 47 -1.34 3.38 -1.31
CA GLY A 47 0.09 3.67 -1.19
C GLY A 47 0.35 4.99 -0.46
N ASN A 48 1.25 4.94 0.52
CA ASN A 48 1.85 6.12 1.11
C ASN A 48 3.10 6.50 0.32
N HIS A 49 3.24 7.77 -0.06
CA HIS A 49 4.37 8.25 -0.83
C HIS A 49 5.70 7.92 -0.14
N ASN A 50 6.59 7.31 -0.91
CA ASN A 50 8.02 7.31 -0.70
C ASN A 50 8.70 7.54 -2.06
N MET A 51 9.07 6.50 -2.81
CA MET A 51 9.84 6.70 -4.05
C MET A 51 9.28 5.95 -5.27
N THR A 52 8.69 4.77 -5.10
CA THR A 52 8.25 3.94 -6.24
C THR A 52 6.73 3.77 -6.35
N GLU A 53 5.97 4.14 -5.33
CA GLU A 53 4.52 3.97 -5.31
C GLU A 53 3.85 4.76 -6.43
N GLU A 54 4.26 6.02 -6.66
CA GLU A 54 3.74 6.86 -7.73
C GLU A 54 4.01 6.22 -9.10
N THR A 55 5.27 5.79 -9.33
CA THR A 55 5.67 5.14 -10.59
C THR A 55 4.86 3.87 -10.84
N LEU A 56 4.62 3.05 -9.82
CA LEU A 56 3.79 1.86 -9.92
C LEU A 56 2.33 2.23 -10.22
N PHE A 57 1.79 3.24 -9.54
CA PHE A 57 0.40 3.67 -9.69
C PHE A 57 0.13 4.36 -11.03
N GLU A 58 1.16 4.91 -11.67
CA GLU A 58 1.09 5.46 -13.02
C GLU A 58 1.42 4.44 -14.12
N ASN A 59 1.89 3.25 -13.76
CA ASN A 59 2.21 2.21 -14.71
C ASN A 59 0.96 1.76 -15.48
N SER A 60 1.01 1.84 -16.80
CA SER A 60 -0.14 1.57 -17.66
C SER A 60 -0.62 0.12 -17.61
N LEU A 61 0.31 -0.85 -17.54
CA LEU A 61 -0.03 -2.27 -17.41
C LEU A 61 -0.70 -2.55 -16.06
N PHE A 62 -0.19 -1.93 -14.99
CA PHE A 62 -0.79 -2.04 -13.66
C PHE A 62 -2.23 -1.54 -13.65
N ARG A 63 -2.46 -0.31 -14.16
CA ARG A 63 -3.81 0.28 -14.26
C ARG A 63 -4.75 -0.53 -15.15
N GLU A 64 -4.26 -1.05 -16.27
CA GLU A 64 -5.04 -1.92 -17.16
C GLU A 64 -5.57 -3.15 -16.40
N ARG A 65 -4.70 -3.85 -15.68
CA ARG A 65 -5.08 -5.03 -14.88
C ARG A 65 -6.04 -4.70 -13.74
N LEU A 66 -5.82 -3.58 -13.06
CA LEU A 66 -6.74 -3.14 -12.02
C LEU A 66 -8.11 -2.75 -12.59
N SER A 67 -8.16 -2.21 -13.80
CA SER A 67 -9.42 -1.89 -14.50
C SER A 67 -10.23 -3.16 -14.79
N GLU A 68 -9.58 -4.24 -15.20
CA GLU A 68 -10.23 -5.54 -15.45
C GLU A 68 -10.92 -6.10 -14.19
N THR A 69 -10.41 -5.77 -13.01
CA THR A 69 -10.88 -6.29 -11.73
C THR A 69 -11.75 -5.32 -10.94
N GLY A 70 -11.80 -4.05 -11.32
CA GLY A 70 -12.54 -3.00 -10.60
C GLY A 70 -11.86 -2.56 -9.31
N ILE A 71 -10.53 -2.54 -9.28
CA ILE A 71 -9.72 -2.11 -8.15
C ILE A 71 -9.30 -0.65 -8.35
N ALA A 72 -9.57 0.20 -7.36
CA ALA A 72 -9.17 1.60 -7.33
C ALA A 72 -7.81 1.79 -6.66
N LEU A 73 -7.20 2.95 -6.86
CA LEU A 73 -5.94 3.35 -6.24
C LEU A 73 -6.15 4.60 -5.38
N ILE A 74 -5.52 4.64 -4.23
CA ILE A 74 -5.34 5.85 -3.44
C ILE A 74 -3.85 6.06 -3.21
N TRP A 75 -3.35 7.22 -3.62
CA TRP A 75 -2.00 7.66 -3.36
C TRP A 75 -1.99 8.83 -2.38
N ILE A 76 -1.19 8.72 -1.32
CA ILE A 76 -1.11 9.71 -0.25
C ILE A 76 0.28 10.34 -0.28
N THR A 77 0.35 11.64 -0.47
CA THR A 77 1.62 12.40 -0.55
C THR A 77 1.52 13.76 0.15
N PRO A 78 2.54 14.17 0.94
CA PRO A 78 3.57 13.30 1.50
C PRO A 78 2.98 12.13 2.28
N GLY A 79 3.75 11.07 2.51
CA GLY A 79 3.29 9.93 3.30
C GLY A 79 2.89 10.33 4.72
N TRP A 80 1.80 9.82 5.22
CA TRP A 80 1.27 10.30 6.51
C TRP A 80 1.82 9.56 7.73
N ASP A 81 2.01 8.24 7.65
CA ASP A 81 2.55 7.45 8.75
C ASP A 81 3.25 6.18 8.25
N GLN A 82 4.57 6.13 8.45
CA GLN A 82 5.41 5.02 7.99
C GLN A 82 5.16 3.71 8.74
N ARG A 83 4.60 3.78 9.96
CA ARG A 83 4.45 2.63 10.85
C ARG A 83 3.00 2.28 11.14
N TRP A 84 2.05 3.06 10.65
CA TRP A 84 0.66 2.96 11.06
C TRP A 84 0.51 3.01 12.59
N ASP A 85 1.00 4.09 13.20
CA ASP A 85 0.92 4.31 14.63
C ASP A 85 -0.47 4.82 15.01
N ILE A 86 -1.28 3.94 15.56
CA ILE A 86 -2.66 4.29 15.94
C ILE A 86 -2.76 5.40 17.01
N THR A 87 -1.67 5.69 17.71
CA THR A 87 -1.65 6.78 18.71
C THR A 87 -1.55 8.16 18.05
N THR A 88 -1.25 8.22 16.76
CA THR A 88 -1.18 9.47 15.97
C THR A 88 -2.50 9.87 15.34
N GLY A 89 -3.57 9.07 15.51
CA GLY A 89 -4.87 9.31 14.86
C GLY A 89 -4.94 8.86 13.40
N CYS A 90 -4.00 8.01 12.95
CA CYS A 90 -3.97 7.53 11.56
C CYS A 90 -5.20 6.69 11.21
N GLN A 91 -5.74 5.92 12.16
CA GLN A 91 -6.92 5.10 11.94
C GLN A 91 -8.17 5.96 11.68
N GLU A 92 -8.43 6.95 12.51
CA GLU A 92 -9.57 7.87 12.36
C GLU A 92 -9.46 8.67 11.06
N ALA A 93 -8.25 9.08 10.73
CA ALA A 93 -7.99 9.81 9.49
C ALA A 93 -8.21 8.93 8.25
N PHE A 94 -7.83 7.66 8.30
CA PHE A 94 -8.09 6.69 7.24
C PHE A 94 -9.61 6.49 7.04
N GLU A 95 -10.36 6.25 8.10
CA GLU A 95 -11.81 6.06 8.00
C GLU A 95 -12.49 7.31 7.43
N LYS A 96 -12.07 8.49 7.89
CA LYS A 96 -12.57 9.77 7.37
C LYS A 96 -12.22 9.97 5.89
N MET A 97 -11.02 9.60 5.47
CA MET A 97 -10.58 9.67 4.07
C MET A 97 -11.48 8.79 3.18
N MET A 98 -11.72 7.55 3.59
CA MET A 98 -12.56 6.63 2.82
C MET A 98 -14.01 7.11 2.72
N GLU A 99 -14.57 7.66 3.81
CA GLU A 99 -15.90 8.27 3.81
C GLU A 99 -15.96 9.48 2.88
N ASP A 100 -14.97 10.36 2.92
CA ASP A 100 -14.92 11.55 2.06
C ASP A 100 -14.80 11.18 0.59
N PHE A 101 -13.96 10.18 0.24
CA PHE A 101 -13.87 9.69 -1.12
C PHE A 101 -15.18 9.05 -1.58
N ALA A 102 -15.86 8.28 -0.74
CA ALA A 102 -17.18 7.75 -1.06
C ALA A 102 -18.17 8.88 -1.41
N ASN A 103 -18.19 9.93 -0.59
CA ASN A 103 -19.11 11.06 -0.79
C ASN A 103 -18.80 11.88 -2.06
N VAL A 104 -17.51 12.17 -2.34
CA VAL A 104 -17.15 13.04 -3.47
C VAL A 104 -17.10 12.33 -4.81
N SER A 105 -16.86 11.00 -4.80
CA SER A 105 -16.79 10.20 -6.04
C SER A 105 -18.15 9.64 -6.45
N GLY A 106 -19.06 9.47 -5.49
CA GLY A 106 -20.34 8.78 -5.69
C GLY A 106 -20.25 7.25 -5.53
N TYR A 107 -19.07 6.68 -5.32
CA TYR A 107 -18.86 5.25 -5.06
C TYR A 107 -18.99 4.97 -3.56
N SER A 108 -20.23 4.81 -3.09
CA SER A 108 -20.52 4.68 -1.66
C SER A 108 -19.85 3.49 -0.98
N GLU A 109 -19.53 2.44 -1.74
CA GLU A 109 -18.83 1.25 -1.28
C GLU A 109 -17.38 1.53 -0.83
N LEU A 110 -16.75 2.61 -1.28
CA LEU A 110 -15.40 2.98 -0.82
C LEU A 110 -15.31 3.08 0.70
N LYS A 111 -16.40 3.48 1.36
CA LYS A 111 -16.45 3.53 2.82
C LYS A 111 -16.12 2.19 3.48
N TYR A 112 -16.45 1.08 2.82
CA TYR A 112 -16.30 -0.28 3.36
C TYR A 112 -15.46 -1.19 2.46
N ALA A 113 -14.89 -0.66 1.39
CA ALA A 113 -14.13 -1.45 0.43
C ALA A 113 -12.97 -2.19 1.11
N PRO A 114 -12.70 -3.44 0.72
CA PRO A 114 -11.48 -4.14 1.10
C PRO A 114 -10.24 -3.34 0.67
N ILE A 115 -9.19 -3.41 1.49
CA ILE A 115 -7.96 -2.62 1.29
C ILE A 115 -6.78 -3.54 1.02
N VAL A 116 -5.93 -3.12 0.09
CA VAL A 116 -4.59 -3.65 -0.10
C VAL A 116 -3.60 -2.53 0.26
N PRO A 117 -3.09 -2.49 1.50
CA PRO A 117 -2.04 -1.55 1.86
C PRO A 117 -0.75 -1.91 1.13
N LEU A 118 -0.12 -0.91 0.51
CA LEU A 118 1.12 -1.03 -0.23
C LEU A 118 2.11 0.03 0.22
N GLY A 119 3.35 -0.34 0.43
CA GLY A 119 4.41 0.60 0.78
C GLY A 119 5.77 0.15 0.28
N HIS A 120 6.57 1.13 -0.14
CA HIS A 120 7.94 0.96 -0.61
C HIS A 120 8.93 1.42 0.46
N SER A 121 10.01 0.66 0.64
CA SER A 121 11.16 1.06 1.47
C SER A 121 10.75 1.54 2.87
N ALA A 122 10.96 2.81 3.20
CA ALA A 122 10.57 3.40 4.49
C ALA A 122 9.07 3.29 4.80
N MET A 123 8.22 3.20 3.78
CA MET A 123 6.77 2.99 3.92
C MET A 123 6.37 1.52 3.95
N ALA A 124 7.30 0.57 3.81
CA ALA A 124 6.99 -0.85 3.74
C ALA A 124 6.64 -1.50 5.10
N THR A 125 6.89 -0.81 6.20
CA THR A 125 6.40 -1.23 7.54
C THR A 125 4.90 -1.02 7.71
N TYR A 126 4.38 0.08 7.14
CA TYR A 126 2.97 0.46 7.23
C TYR A 126 1.99 -0.66 6.80
N PRO A 127 2.17 -1.36 5.67
CA PRO A 127 1.20 -2.35 5.20
C PRO A 127 0.97 -3.49 6.19
N TRP A 128 2.02 -3.98 6.83
CA TRP A 128 1.93 -5.05 7.83
C TRP A 128 1.17 -4.61 9.08
N ASN A 129 1.46 -3.41 9.58
CA ASN A 129 0.80 -2.87 10.76
C ASN A 129 -0.65 -2.50 10.47
N PHE A 130 -0.96 -1.94 9.31
CA PHE A 130 -2.33 -1.70 8.86
C PHE A 130 -3.15 -2.99 8.92
N ALA A 131 -2.64 -4.07 8.34
CA ALA A 131 -3.31 -5.37 8.32
C ALA A 131 -3.53 -5.94 9.72
N ALA A 132 -2.57 -5.80 10.63
CA ALA A 132 -2.70 -6.25 12.01
C ALA A 132 -3.81 -5.51 12.78
N TRP A 133 -4.08 -4.24 12.45
CA TRP A 133 -5.14 -3.43 13.05
C TRP A 133 -6.48 -3.53 12.33
N ASN A 134 -6.47 -3.83 11.03
CA ASN A 134 -7.67 -3.91 10.19
C ASN A 134 -7.77 -5.26 9.46
N PRO A 135 -7.68 -6.42 10.18
CA PRO A 135 -7.61 -7.72 9.53
C PRO A 135 -8.85 -8.03 8.69
N ASP A 136 -10.04 -7.66 9.18
CA ASP A 136 -11.32 -7.92 8.50
C ASP A 136 -11.53 -7.07 7.24
N ARG A 137 -10.73 -6.01 7.08
CA ARG A 137 -10.78 -5.10 5.93
C ARG A 137 -9.59 -5.26 4.98
N THR A 138 -8.59 -6.05 5.35
CA THR A 138 -7.38 -6.23 4.54
C THR A 138 -7.54 -7.42 3.59
N LEU A 139 -7.51 -7.16 2.29
CA LEU A 139 -7.59 -8.18 1.24
C LEU A 139 -6.24 -8.87 1.02
N ALA A 140 -5.18 -8.08 0.90
CA ALA A 140 -3.81 -8.54 0.75
C ALA A 140 -2.84 -7.46 1.30
N ILE A 141 -1.56 -7.78 1.46
CA ILE A 141 -0.51 -6.91 1.96
C ILE A 141 0.63 -6.88 0.96
N ILE A 142 1.14 -5.69 0.60
CA ILE A 142 2.28 -5.56 -0.31
C ILE A 142 3.37 -4.72 0.34
N SER A 143 4.52 -5.36 0.59
CA SER A 143 5.76 -4.72 1.01
C SER A 143 6.72 -4.73 -0.18
N LEU A 144 6.98 -3.57 -0.74
CA LEU A 144 7.80 -3.39 -1.92
C LEU A 144 9.18 -2.88 -1.53
N HIS A 145 10.23 -3.66 -1.78
CA HIS A 145 11.62 -3.33 -1.49
C HIS A 145 11.83 -2.86 -0.04
N GLY A 146 11.22 -3.60 0.91
CA GLY A 146 11.15 -3.11 2.28
C GLY A 146 11.05 -4.17 3.37
N ASP A 147 10.37 -3.83 4.42
CA ASP A 147 10.44 -4.56 5.68
C ASP A 147 9.61 -5.86 5.70
N ALA A 148 10.12 -6.83 6.43
CA ALA A 148 9.37 -8.00 6.86
C ALA A 148 8.32 -7.62 7.93
N PRO A 149 7.30 -8.47 8.14
CA PRO A 149 6.35 -8.26 9.22
C PRO A 149 7.06 -8.12 10.58
N ARG A 150 6.64 -7.17 11.40
CA ARG A 150 7.18 -6.88 12.73
C ARG A 150 8.64 -6.44 12.76
N THR A 151 9.17 -5.99 11.64
CA THR A 151 10.49 -5.35 11.55
C THR A 151 10.36 -3.90 11.13
N ASN A 152 11.40 -3.12 11.35
CA ASN A 152 11.48 -1.72 10.97
C ASN A 152 12.93 -1.36 10.64
N LEU A 153 13.48 -2.02 9.63
CA LEU A 153 14.86 -1.80 9.19
C LEU A 153 15.01 -0.52 8.38
N THR A 154 13.97 -0.16 7.62
CA THR A 154 13.95 1.01 6.74
C THR A 154 13.31 2.25 7.37
N GLY A 155 12.61 2.11 8.49
CA GLY A 155 11.78 3.15 9.11
C GLY A 155 12.53 4.16 9.98
N TYR A 156 13.61 4.76 9.52
CA TYR A 156 14.35 5.83 10.20
C TYR A 156 14.72 5.55 11.67
N GLY A 157 15.03 4.28 12.00
CA GLY A 157 15.49 3.87 13.33
C GLY A 157 14.42 3.94 14.43
N ARG A 158 13.14 4.05 14.09
CA ARG A 158 12.06 3.98 15.07
C ARG A 158 11.68 2.53 15.32
N ASP A 159 11.35 2.19 16.57
CA ASP A 159 10.82 0.88 16.91
C ASP A 159 9.52 0.60 16.16
N ASN A 160 9.32 -0.64 15.72
CA ASN A 160 8.06 -1.06 15.13
C ASN A 160 6.95 -1.11 16.19
N MET A 161 5.69 -1.06 15.71
CA MET A 161 4.52 -1.14 16.59
C MET A 161 4.38 -2.54 17.18
N GLU A 162 4.13 -2.60 18.48
CA GLU A 162 3.79 -3.84 19.15
C GLU A 162 2.35 -4.27 18.81
N TRP A 163 2.22 -5.44 18.19
CA TRP A 163 0.90 -5.96 17.78
C TRP A 163 0.09 -6.54 18.96
N GLY A 164 0.73 -6.87 20.07
CA GLY A 164 0.08 -7.57 21.16
C GLY A 164 -0.45 -8.93 20.69
N LYS A 165 -1.77 -9.14 20.82
CA LYS A 165 -2.45 -10.37 20.37
C LYS A 165 -2.90 -10.35 18.92
N ARG A 166 -2.65 -9.26 18.19
CA ARG A 166 -3.05 -9.12 16.79
C ARG A 166 -2.19 -9.99 15.90
N THR A 167 -2.79 -10.51 14.84
CA THR A 167 -2.12 -11.35 13.85
C THR A 167 -2.55 -10.91 12.44
N ILE A 168 -1.79 -11.37 11.45
CA ILE A 168 -2.14 -11.29 10.02
C ILE A 168 -2.45 -12.68 9.47
N ASP A 169 -2.87 -13.60 10.32
CA ASP A 169 -3.18 -14.98 9.95
C ASP A 169 -4.24 -15.02 8.83
N GLY A 170 -3.95 -15.78 7.80
CA GLY A 170 -4.87 -15.96 6.67
C GLY A 170 -4.91 -14.79 5.67
N ILE A 171 -4.24 -13.66 5.93
CA ILE A 171 -4.16 -12.55 5.00
C ILE A 171 -2.96 -12.79 4.06
N PRO A 172 -3.17 -12.85 2.72
CA PRO A 172 -2.07 -12.94 1.76
C PRO A 172 -1.13 -11.74 1.89
N GLY A 173 0.16 -12.00 2.02
CA GLY A 173 1.19 -10.96 2.08
C GLY A 173 2.28 -11.23 1.06
N LEU A 174 2.71 -10.22 0.32
CA LEU A 174 3.77 -10.29 -0.67
C LEU A 174 4.92 -9.37 -0.26
N LEU A 175 6.07 -9.96 0.01
CA LEU A 175 7.35 -9.27 0.16
C LEU A 175 8.08 -9.34 -1.17
N ILE A 176 8.36 -8.17 -1.75
CA ILE A 176 9.05 -8.04 -3.04
C ILE A 176 10.40 -7.39 -2.78
N GLU A 177 11.47 -8.02 -3.27
CA GLU A 177 12.82 -7.47 -3.18
C GLU A 177 13.48 -7.45 -4.56
N GLY A 178 14.21 -6.39 -4.87
CA GLY A 178 15.02 -6.34 -6.07
C GLY A 178 16.20 -7.33 -6.02
N GLU A 179 16.63 -7.86 -7.16
CA GLU A 179 17.75 -8.81 -7.21
C GLU A 179 19.05 -8.23 -6.63
N TYR A 180 19.24 -6.91 -6.70
CA TYR A 180 20.45 -6.21 -6.26
C TYR A 180 20.27 -5.51 -4.91
N GLU A 181 19.52 -6.15 -3.98
CA GLU A 181 19.24 -5.61 -2.65
C GLU A 181 19.79 -6.48 -1.49
N TRP A 182 19.48 -6.05 -0.27
CA TRP A 182 19.95 -6.68 0.98
C TRP A 182 19.03 -7.83 1.41
N TRP A 183 19.13 -8.96 0.72
CA TRP A 183 18.25 -10.11 0.92
C TRP A 183 18.26 -10.66 2.34
N GLU A 184 19.45 -10.80 2.96
CA GLU A 184 19.57 -11.40 4.28
C GLU A 184 18.84 -10.58 5.33
N ASP A 185 18.92 -9.26 5.26
CA ASP A 185 18.33 -8.36 6.25
C ASP A 185 16.80 -8.29 6.15
N ARG A 186 16.23 -8.62 5.01
CA ARG A 186 14.79 -8.49 4.76
C ARG A 186 14.07 -9.83 4.61
N VAL A 187 14.63 -10.73 3.81
CA VAL A 187 14.00 -12.03 3.55
C VAL A 187 14.15 -12.96 4.76
N ASN A 188 15.31 -13.00 5.42
CA ASN A 188 15.51 -13.87 6.58
C ASN A 188 14.56 -13.57 7.75
N PRO A 189 14.31 -12.31 8.16
CA PRO A 189 13.28 -11.99 9.14
C PRO A 189 11.87 -12.44 8.73
N ALA A 190 11.53 -12.32 7.45
CA ALA A 190 10.23 -12.76 6.94
C ALA A 190 10.08 -14.28 6.95
N LEU A 191 11.15 -15.02 6.63
CA LEU A 191 11.18 -16.48 6.78
C LEU A 191 11.05 -16.89 8.24
N ALA A 192 11.77 -16.20 9.15
CA ALA A 192 11.65 -16.43 10.59
C ALA A 192 10.21 -16.15 11.07
N PHE A 193 9.59 -15.08 10.61
CA PHE A 193 8.19 -14.76 10.92
C PHE A 193 7.25 -15.90 10.49
N ARG A 194 7.38 -16.42 9.27
CA ARG A 194 6.58 -17.56 8.80
C ARG A 194 6.77 -18.82 9.64
N MET A 195 7.99 -19.08 10.10
CA MET A 195 8.27 -20.22 10.98
C MET A 195 7.62 -20.04 12.36
N MET A 196 7.63 -18.84 12.90
CA MET A 196 7.02 -18.52 14.20
C MET A 196 5.49 -18.45 14.14
N TYR A 197 4.94 -18.01 12.98
CA TYR A 197 3.50 -17.81 12.75
C TYR A 197 3.05 -18.62 11.53
N PRO A 198 2.88 -19.95 11.66
CA PRO A 198 2.66 -20.84 10.52
C PRO A 198 1.32 -20.64 9.79
N LYS A 199 0.41 -19.84 10.34
CA LYS A 199 -0.83 -19.44 9.67
C LYS A 199 -0.68 -18.16 8.86
N SER A 200 0.46 -17.49 8.92
CA SER A 200 0.74 -16.32 8.08
C SER A 200 0.96 -16.74 6.62
N CYS A 201 0.37 -15.99 5.69
CA CYS A 201 0.41 -16.27 4.25
C CYS A 201 1.43 -15.39 3.54
N VAL A 202 2.62 -15.18 4.13
CA VAL A 202 3.67 -14.33 3.53
C VAL A 202 4.37 -15.07 2.39
N SER A 203 4.34 -14.49 1.21
CA SER A 203 5.02 -14.95 -0.01
C SER A 203 6.17 -14.02 -0.38
N PHE A 204 7.07 -14.49 -1.24
CA PHE A 204 8.26 -13.77 -1.65
C PHE A 204 8.33 -13.67 -3.17
N LEU A 205 8.72 -12.52 -3.67
CA LEU A 205 8.99 -12.27 -5.08
C LEU A 205 10.32 -11.56 -5.25
N CYS A 206 11.17 -12.09 -6.11
CA CYS A 206 12.37 -11.39 -6.57
C CYS A 206 12.06 -10.59 -7.84
N ASP A 207 12.26 -9.27 -7.81
CA ASP A 207 12.23 -8.43 -9.00
C ASP A 207 13.58 -8.49 -9.71
N THR A 208 13.73 -9.46 -10.60
CA THR A 208 14.98 -9.80 -11.26
C THR A 208 15.48 -8.66 -12.14
N GLY A 209 16.76 -8.32 -12.01
CA GLY A 209 17.43 -7.25 -12.75
C GLY A 209 17.10 -5.87 -12.22
N ARG A 210 16.52 -5.76 -11.01
CA ARG A 210 16.13 -4.50 -10.38
C ARG A 210 16.84 -4.28 -9.05
N GLY A 211 16.98 -3.01 -8.70
CA GLY A 211 17.48 -2.55 -7.41
C GLY A 211 16.35 -1.95 -6.57
N HIS A 212 16.74 -1.11 -5.61
CA HIS A 212 15.82 -0.57 -4.61
C HIS A 212 14.80 0.44 -5.15
N PHE A 213 15.10 1.14 -6.23
CA PHE A 213 14.35 2.32 -6.67
C PHE A 213 13.63 2.14 -8.00
N ASP A 214 13.55 0.93 -8.50
CA ASP A 214 12.87 0.64 -9.76
C ASP A 214 12.04 -0.64 -9.66
N ILE A 215 11.05 -0.77 -10.52
CA ILE A 215 10.17 -1.93 -10.59
C ILE A 215 9.97 -2.32 -12.06
N ALA A 216 10.02 -3.63 -12.34
CA ALA A 216 9.77 -4.13 -13.69
C ALA A 216 8.27 -4.17 -14.01
N ASP A 217 7.90 -3.95 -15.28
CA ASP A 217 6.50 -4.08 -15.73
C ASP A 217 5.91 -5.46 -15.41
N ARG A 218 6.71 -6.53 -15.53
CA ARG A 218 6.25 -7.89 -15.15
C ARG A 218 5.90 -7.98 -13.66
N THR A 219 6.66 -7.29 -12.79
CA THR A 219 6.42 -7.26 -11.34
C THR A 219 5.19 -6.42 -11.03
N ALA A 220 5.02 -5.27 -11.69
CA ALA A 220 3.80 -4.48 -11.62
C ALA A 220 2.57 -5.31 -12.05
N GLY A 221 2.67 -6.03 -13.17
CA GLY A 221 1.63 -6.95 -13.64
C GLY A 221 1.34 -8.09 -12.65
N TYR A 222 2.37 -8.63 -11.98
CA TYR A 222 2.19 -9.67 -10.98
C TYR A 222 1.50 -9.14 -9.72
N ILE A 223 1.87 -7.95 -9.24
CA ILE A 223 1.20 -7.31 -8.09
C ILE A 223 -0.31 -7.14 -8.37
N ALA A 224 -0.67 -6.74 -9.58
CA ALA A 224 -2.07 -6.56 -9.96
C ALA A 224 -2.88 -7.88 -10.03
N LEU A 225 -2.20 -9.02 -10.14
CA LEU A 225 -2.82 -10.35 -10.17
C LEU A 225 -2.82 -11.05 -8.80
N PHE A 226 -1.96 -10.61 -7.88
CA PHE A 226 -1.83 -11.17 -6.54
C PHE A 226 -3.05 -10.83 -5.69
#